data_db95e5eafea413e6e2eb1e1c1c22a648
#
_entry.id   db95e5eafea413e6e2eb1e1c1c22a648
#
_cell.length_a   1.000
_cell.length_b   1.000
_cell.length_c   1.000
_cell.angle_alpha   90.00
_cell.angle_beta   90.00
_cell.angle_gamma   90.00
#
_symmetry.space_group_name_H-M   'P 1'
#
loop_
_entity.id
_entity.type
_entity.pdbx_description
1 polymer ?
#
loop_
_entity_poly.entity_id
_entity_poly.type
_entity_poly.pdbx_seq_one_letter_code
_entity_poly.pdbx_strand_id
1 'polypeptide(L)'
;MIKENIVSLVDGFTVELNPKVRHKLKSIPLDKKNNVYIRYLPDATENDILETVDFVSKQELTPITHLPARTMRDLDHVSDFLKELRNRTDSKKILVIGGGGNQNGSVSSSLEILESGLLKDNEFEEIGIAGHPEGSPDIDQNTVNEFLDKKYE
;
A
#
# COMPACT_ATOMS: atom_id res chain seq x y z
N MET A 1 23.37 -13.54 23.83
CA MET A 1 23.57 -12.10 23.53
C MET A 1 23.58 -11.76 22.04
N ILE A 2 24.59 -12.16 21.22
CA ILE A 2 24.62 -11.76 19.78
C ILE A 2 23.43 -12.34 19.01
N LYS A 3 23.06 -13.60 19.22
CA LYS A 3 21.96 -14.27 18.53
C LYS A 3 20.59 -13.68 18.92
N GLU A 4 20.38 -13.32 20.15
CA GLU A 4 19.16 -12.66 20.65
C GLU A 4 19.01 -11.24 20.09
N ASN A 5 20.12 -10.50 19.99
CA ASN A 5 20.13 -9.17 19.37
C ASN A 5 19.80 -9.20 17.87
N ILE A 6 20.28 -10.24 17.14
CA ILE A 6 19.95 -10.40 15.71
C ILE A 6 18.47 -10.74 15.53
N VAL A 7 17.93 -11.64 16.36
CA VAL A 7 16.51 -12.00 16.30
C VAL A 7 15.64 -10.77 16.57
N SER A 8 15.96 -9.93 17.55
CA SER A 8 15.20 -8.72 17.86
C SER A 8 15.25 -7.67 16.74
N LEU A 9 16.33 -7.62 15.96
CA LEU A 9 16.47 -6.70 14.82
C LEU A 9 15.60 -7.08 13.62
N VAL A 10 15.27 -8.36 13.50
CA VAL A 10 14.44 -8.88 12.39
C VAL A 10 13.03 -9.26 12.83
N ASP A 11 12.69 -9.12 14.11
CA ASP A 11 11.34 -9.38 14.62
C ASP A 11 10.36 -8.37 14.00
N GLY A 12 9.27 -8.87 13.44
CA GLY A 12 8.24 -8.03 12.80
C GLY A 12 8.66 -7.40 11.47
N PHE A 13 9.69 -7.92 10.78
CA PHE A 13 10.03 -7.44 9.44
C PHE A 13 8.84 -7.50 8.48
N THR A 14 8.84 -6.62 7.50
CA THR A 14 7.81 -6.56 6.46
C THR A 14 8.30 -7.19 5.17
N VAL A 15 7.37 -7.69 4.37
CA VAL A 15 7.66 -8.24 3.04
C VAL A 15 6.87 -7.47 2.00
N GLU A 16 7.52 -7.12 0.89
CA GLU A 16 6.84 -6.58 -0.27
C GLU A 16 6.59 -7.71 -1.29
N LEU A 17 5.34 -7.87 -1.70
CA LEU A 17 4.85 -8.96 -2.53
C LEU A 17 4.40 -8.47 -3.90
N ASN A 18 4.96 -9.05 -4.95
CA ASN A 18 4.44 -8.91 -6.30
C ASN A 18 3.33 -9.95 -6.52
N PRO A 19 2.11 -9.56 -6.92
CA PRO A 19 0.98 -10.45 -7.17
C PRO A 19 1.31 -11.65 -8.08
N LYS A 20 2.11 -11.45 -9.12
CA LYS A 20 2.50 -12.50 -10.08
C LYS A 20 3.31 -13.64 -9.47
N VAL A 21 3.97 -13.40 -8.34
CA VAL A 21 4.80 -14.40 -7.65
C VAL A 21 4.31 -14.68 -6.23
N ARG A 22 3.04 -14.40 -5.93
CA ARG A 22 2.45 -14.56 -4.59
C ARG A 22 2.66 -15.95 -3.97
N HIS A 23 2.76 -16.99 -4.80
CA HIS A 23 3.01 -18.36 -4.33
C HIS A 23 4.34 -18.51 -3.57
N LYS A 24 5.34 -17.67 -3.85
CA LYS A 24 6.64 -17.68 -3.17
C LYS A 24 6.55 -17.28 -1.69
N LEU A 25 5.48 -16.56 -1.30
CA LEU A 25 5.27 -16.17 0.09
C LEU A 25 5.27 -17.38 1.03
N LYS A 26 4.75 -18.52 0.59
CA LYS A 26 4.70 -19.77 1.38
C LYS A 26 6.07 -20.31 1.75
N SER A 27 7.13 -19.91 1.07
CA SER A 27 8.50 -20.35 1.37
C SER A 27 9.24 -19.45 2.35
N ILE A 28 8.61 -18.33 2.76
CA ILE A 28 9.19 -17.38 3.70
C ILE A 28 8.63 -17.68 5.10
N PRO A 29 9.46 -17.80 6.13
CA PRO A 29 9.02 -18.07 7.50
C PRO A 29 8.41 -16.80 8.12
N LEU A 30 7.15 -16.53 7.79
CA LEU A 30 6.37 -15.42 8.31
C LEU A 30 5.43 -15.88 9.42
N ASP A 31 5.11 -14.99 10.33
CA ASP A 31 4.10 -15.18 11.38
C ASP A 31 3.07 -14.04 11.36
N LYS A 32 2.05 -14.11 12.21
CA LYS A 32 0.95 -13.12 12.28
C LYS A 32 1.39 -11.68 12.57
N LYS A 33 2.64 -11.47 13.00
CA LYS A 33 3.20 -10.13 13.24
C LYS A 33 3.71 -9.48 11.96
N ASN A 34 3.96 -10.27 10.91
CA ASN A 34 4.53 -9.75 9.68
C ASN A 34 3.45 -9.10 8.81
N ASN A 35 3.68 -7.86 8.44
CA ASN A 35 2.90 -7.16 7.44
C ASN A 35 3.40 -7.53 6.03
N VAL A 36 2.47 -7.73 5.10
CA VAL A 36 2.77 -8.03 3.70
C VAL A 36 2.25 -6.91 2.82
N TYR A 37 3.17 -6.10 2.30
CA TYR A 37 2.85 -5.03 1.37
C TYR A 37 2.60 -5.60 -0.03
N ILE A 38 1.42 -5.36 -0.58
CA ILE A 38 1.03 -5.85 -1.91
C ILE A 38 1.23 -4.73 -2.92
N ARG A 39 2.18 -4.93 -3.83
CA ARG A 39 2.50 -3.96 -4.87
C ARG A 39 1.41 -3.90 -5.93
N TYR A 40 0.93 -2.70 -6.22
CA TYR A 40 0.10 -2.45 -7.37
C TYR A 40 0.98 -1.96 -8.54
N LEU A 41 1.43 -2.89 -9.35
CA LEU A 41 2.29 -2.60 -10.51
C LEU A 41 1.45 -2.19 -11.72
N PRO A 42 2.01 -1.41 -12.67
CA PRO A 42 1.28 -0.95 -13.86
C PRO A 42 0.70 -2.08 -14.74
N ASP A 43 1.30 -3.27 -14.66
CA ASP A 43 0.90 -4.46 -15.41
C ASP A 43 0.07 -5.46 -14.57
N ALA A 44 -0.34 -5.08 -13.37
CA ALA A 44 -1.25 -5.84 -12.53
C ALA A 44 -2.68 -5.30 -12.68
N THR A 45 -3.64 -6.20 -12.73
CA THR A 45 -5.06 -5.85 -12.67
C THR A 45 -5.53 -5.71 -11.23
N GLU A 46 -6.63 -5.00 -10.99
CA GLU A 46 -7.25 -4.94 -9.67
C GLU A 46 -7.58 -6.33 -9.15
N ASN A 47 -8.06 -7.22 -10.01
CA ASN A 47 -8.34 -8.60 -9.62
C ASN A 47 -7.10 -9.33 -9.12
N ASP A 48 -5.93 -9.11 -9.74
CA ASP A 48 -4.66 -9.68 -9.26
C ASP A 48 -4.33 -9.21 -7.84
N ILE A 49 -4.60 -7.93 -7.56
CA ILE A 49 -4.40 -7.35 -6.23
C ILE A 49 -5.37 -7.99 -5.22
N LEU A 50 -6.66 -8.01 -5.54
CA LEU A 50 -7.70 -8.55 -4.67
C LEU A 50 -7.49 -10.05 -4.39
N GLU A 51 -7.14 -10.85 -5.38
CA GLU A 51 -6.78 -12.26 -5.20
C GLU A 51 -5.51 -12.43 -4.33
N THR A 52 -4.58 -11.47 -4.40
CA THR A 52 -3.38 -11.50 -3.56
C THR A 52 -3.71 -11.14 -2.12
N VAL A 53 -4.65 -10.21 -1.89
CA VAL A 53 -5.19 -9.91 -0.56
C VAL A 53 -5.82 -11.16 0.05
N ASP A 54 -6.69 -11.86 -0.69
CA ASP A 54 -7.28 -13.12 -0.25
C ASP A 54 -6.22 -14.17 0.08
N PHE A 55 -5.19 -14.27 -0.76
CA PHE A 55 -4.10 -15.23 -0.59
C PHE A 55 -3.29 -14.96 0.69
N VAL A 56 -3.00 -13.70 0.99
CA VAL A 56 -2.26 -13.28 2.20
C VAL A 56 -3.13 -13.48 3.44
N SER A 57 -4.39 -13.05 3.41
CA SER A 57 -5.35 -13.17 4.52
C SER A 57 -5.58 -14.63 4.90
N LYS A 58 -5.68 -15.56 3.93
CA LYS A 58 -5.81 -17.02 4.18
C LYS A 58 -4.61 -17.64 4.89
N GLN A 59 -3.47 -16.96 4.92
CA GLN A 59 -2.29 -17.37 5.67
C GLN A 59 -2.22 -16.69 7.04
N GLU A 60 -3.29 -16.01 7.46
CA GLU A 60 -3.39 -15.27 8.72
C GLU A 60 -2.33 -14.15 8.85
N LEU A 61 -1.82 -13.65 7.71
CA LEU A 61 -0.91 -12.50 7.61
C LEU A 61 -1.73 -11.22 7.37
N THR A 62 -1.13 -10.06 7.68
CA THR A 62 -1.78 -8.76 7.47
C THR A 62 -1.41 -8.18 6.11
N PRO A 63 -2.34 -8.15 5.13
CA PRO A 63 -2.10 -7.50 3.84
C PRO A 63 -2.17 -5.98 4.00
N ILE A 64 -1.22 -5.28 3.39
CA ILE A 64 -1.20 -3.82 3.23
C ILE A 64 -1.13 -3.53 1.73
N THR A 65 -2.22 -3.07 1.16
CA THR A 65 -2.30 -2.84 -0.29
C THR A 65 -1.74 -1.48 -0.64
N HIS A 66 -0.91 -1.41 -1.69
CA HIS A 66 -0.58 -0.14 -2.31
C HIS A 66 -1.79 0.40 -3.07
N LEU A 67 -2.11 1.67 -2.85
CA LEU A 67 -3.13 2.43 -3.57
C LEU A 67 -2.45 3.54 -4.38
N PRO A 68 -2.09 3.28 -5.65
CA PRO A 68 -1.44 4.26 -6.49
C PRO A 68 -2.45 5.21 -7.13
N ALA A 69 -2.43 6.48 -6.74
CA ALA A 69 -3.39 7.50 -7.19
C ALA A 69 -3.49 7.58 -8.72
N ARG A 70 -2.36 7.65 -9.42
CA ARG A 70 -2.33 7.78 -10.89
C ARG A 70 -2.92 6.58 -11.65
N THR A 71 -3.11 5.44 -10.99
CA THR A 71 -3.76 4.26 -11.58
C THR A 71 -5.28 4.35 -11.50
N MET A 72 -5.80 5.14 -10.55
CA MET A 72 -7.24 5.31 -10.34
C MET A 72 -7.85 6.25 -11.39
N ARG A 73 -9.03 5.91 -11.91
CA ARG A 73 -9.75 6.72 -12.90
C ARG A 73 -10.30 8.01 -12.29
N ASP A 74 -10.93 7.88 -11.15
CA ASP A 74 -11.61 8.92 -10.39
C ASP A 74 -11.79 8.50 -8.92
N LEU A 75 -12.36 9.34 -8.09
CA LEU A 75 -12.60 9.04 -6.68
C LEU A 75 -13.71 8.00 -6.47
N ASP A 76 -14.67 7.87 -7.37
CA ASP A 76 -15.67 6.79 -7.33
C ASP A 76 -15.00 5.43 -7.50
N HIS A 77 -14.05 5.32 -8.43
CA HIS A 77 -13.25 4.12 -8.62
C HIS A 77 -12.40 3.80 -7.37
N VAL A 78 -11.80 4.82 -6.73
CA VAL A 78 -11.11 4.64 -5.44
C VAL A 78 -12.06 4.08 -4.40
N SER A 79 -13.27 4.66 -4.26
CA SER A 79 -14.29 4.21 -3.31
C SER A 79 -14.66 2.75 -3.53
N ASP A 80 -14.91 2.35 -4.76
CA ASP A 80 -15.30 0.98 -5.09
C ASP A 80 -14.17 -0.02 -4.82
N PHE A 81 -12.93 0.33 -5.16
CA PHE A 81 -11.76 -0.48 -4.85
C PHE A 81 -11.55 -0.66 -3.33
N LEU A 82 -11.71 0.41 -2.55
CA LEU A 82 -11.60 0.35 -1.09
C LEU A 82 -12.67 -0.56 -0.46
N LYS A 83 -13.92 -0.49 -0.95
CA LYS A 83 -15.01 -1.38 -0.52
C LYS A 83 -14.67 -2.84 -0.83
N GLU A 84 -14.18 -3.13 -2.03
CA GLU A 84 -13.77 -4.49 -2.40
C GLU A 84 -12.62 -5.00 -1.52
N LEU A 85 -11.65 -4.15 -1.17
CA LEU A 85 -10.61 -4.51 -0.21
C LEU A 85 -11.21 -4.87 1.15
N ARG A 86 -12.12 -4.06 1.68
CA ARG A 86 -12.78 -4.32 2.98
C ARG A 86 -13.59 -5.62 3.00
N ASN A 87 -14.16 -6.01 1.86
CA ASN A 87 -14.90 -7.28 1.73
C ASN A 87 -13.96 -8.50 1.78
N ARG A 88 -12.65 -8.34 1.61
CA ARG A 88 -11.67 -9.43 1.50
C ARG A 88 -10.72 -9.55 2.68
N THR A 89 -10.61 -8.52 3.50
CA THR A 89 -9.69 -8.52 4.64
C THR A 89 -10.16 -7.62 5.76
N ASP A 90 -9.86 -8.03 7.00
CA ASP A 90 -10.05 -7.20 8.19
C ASP A 90 -8.91 -6.21 8.42
N SER A 91 -7.87 -6.23 7.58
CA SER A 91 -6.75 -5.29 7.67
C SER A 91 -7.24 -3.86 7.48
N LYS A 92 -6.95 -3.00 8.45
CA LYS A 92 -7.26 -1.56 8.41
C LYS A 92 -6.06 -0.73 7.98
N LYS A 93 -5.09 -1.37 7.32
CA LYS A 93 -3.84 -0.76 6.89
C LYS A 93 -3.79 -0.63 5.37
N ILE A 94 -3.33 0.51 4.88
CA ILE A 94 -3.17 0.79 3.46
C ILE A 94 -1.97 1.69 3.23
N LEU A 95 -1.31 1.58 2.07
CA LEU A 95 -0.23 2.46 1.66
C LEU A 95 -0.65 3.29 0.45
N VAL A 96 -0.88 4.59 0.64
CA VAL A 96 -1.28 5.53 -0.43
C VAL A 96 -0.03 6.15 -1.05
N ILE A 97 0.12 5.96 -2.36
CA ILE A 97 1.27 6.45 -3.14
C ILE A 97 0.80 7.21 -4.38
N GLY A 98 1.66 8.06 -4.93
CA GLY A 98 1.37 8.72 -6.21
C GLY A 98 1.25 7.74 -7.36
N GLY A 99 2.09 6.72 -7.35
CA GLY A 99 2.21 5.74 -8.44
C GLY A 99 3.16 6.22 -9.53
N GLY A 100 3.87 5.26 -10.15
CA GLY A 100 4.73 5.48 -11.31
C GLY A 100 3.95 5.36 -12.62
N GLY A 101 4.52 5.91 -13.70
CA GLY A 101 3.95 5.80 -15.03
C GLY A 101 2.93 6.89 -15.37
N ASN A 102 2.19 6.65 -16.45
CA ASN A 102 1.20 7.61 -16.94
C ASN A 102 -0.03 7.66 -16.02
N GLN A 103 -0.61 8.84 -15.89
CA GLN A 103 -1.87 9.03 -15.21
C GLN A 103 -3.01 8.39 -16.01
N ASN A 104 -3.82 7.54 -15.37
CA ASN A 104 -4.89 6.77 -16.02
C ASN A 104 -6.25 7.48 -16.00
N GLY A 105 -6.43 8.48 -15.15
CA GLY A 105 -7.70 9.18 -14.97
C GLY A 105 -7.54 10.56 -14.38
N SER A 106 -8.52 11.01 -13.60
CA SER A 106 -8.54 12.35 -13.01
C SER A 106 -7.74 12.46 -11.71
N VAL A 107 -7.50 11.35 -11.00
CA VAL A 107 -6.75 11.36 -9.73
C VAL A 107 -5.26 11.51 -10.03
N SER A 108 -4.70 12.66 -9.72
CA SER A 108 -3.33 13.01 -10.09
C SER A 108 -2.31 12.78 -8.96
N SER A 109 -2.74 12.80 -7.71
CA SER A 109 -1.87 12.73 -6.54
C SER A 109 -2.45 11.91 -5.40
N SER A 110 -1.56 11.38 -4.55
CA SER A 110 -1.97 10.71 -3.31
C SER A 110 -2.69 11.65 -2.35
N LEU A 111 -2.42 12.95 -2.41
CA LEU A 111 -3.06 13.96 -1.56
C LEU A 111 -4.57 14.04 -1.81
N GLU A 112 -5.01 13.97 -3.08
CA GLU A 112 -6.43 13.95 -3.41
C GLU A 112 -7.19 12.79 -2.75
N ILE A 113 -6.55 11.61 -2.68
CA ILE A 113 -7.14 10.45 -1.99
C ILE A 113 -7.18 10.69 -0.48
N LEU A 114 -6.10 11.22 0.10
CA LEU A 114 -6.01 11.48 1.54
C LEU A 114 -7.05 12.52 1.99
N GLU A 115 -7.24 13.60 1.22
CA GLU A 115 -8.19 14.68 1.51
C GLU A 115 -9.66 14.30 1.22
N SER A 116 -9.91 13.25 0.42
CA SER A 116 -11.26 12.87 0.00
C SER A 116 -12.15 12.34 1.13
N GLY A 117 -11.58 11.91 2.24
CA GLY A 117 -12.31 11.24 3.33
C GLY A 117 -12.59 9.75 3.08
N LEU A 118 -12.38 9.23 1.87
CA LEU A 118 -12.73 7.86 1.48
C LEU A 118 -12.03 6.78 2.33
N LEU A 119 -10.82 7.05 2.78
CA LEU A 119 -10.08 6.11 3.64
C LEU A 119 -10.78 5.94 4.98
N LYS A 120 -11.21 7.04 5.59
CA LYS A 120 -11.95 7.05 6.85
C LYS A 120 -13.33 6.39 6.68
N ASP A 121 -14.03 6.71 5.61
CA ASP A 121 -15.36 6.16 5.32
C ASP A 121 -15.33 4.63 5.11
N ASN A 122 -14.18 4.10 4.66
CA ASN A 122 -13.91 2.69 4.53
C ASN A 122 -13.11 2.10 5.72
N GLU A 123 -13.07 2.78 6.86
CA GLU A 123 -12.51 2.31 8.13
C GLU A 123 -11.01 1.95 8.08
N PHE A 124 -10.22 2.59 7.22
CA PHE A 124 -8.76 2.49 7.28
C PHE A 124 -8.22 3.37 8.41
N GLU A 125 -7.43 2.79 9.32
CA GLU A 125 -6.92 3.43 10.54
C GLU A 125 -5.41 3.70 10.49
N GLU A 126 -4.65 2.84 9.80
CA GLU A 126 -3.20 2.99 9.60
C GLU A 126 -2.92 3.27 8.12
N ILE A 127 -2.61 4.52 7.81
CA ILE A 127 -2.37 4.98 6.46
C ILE A 127 -0.88 5.28 6.29
N GLY A 128 -0.20 4.44 5.52
CA GLY A 128 1.16 4.71 5.07
C GLY A 128 1.16 5.68 3.89
N ILE A 129 2.18 6.50 3.83
CA ILE A 129 2.41 7.45 2.73
C ILE A 129 3.82 7.28 2.17
N ALA A 130 3.99 7.58 0.88
CA ALA A 130 5.32 7.67 0.29
C ALA A 130 5.95 9.03 0.61
N GLY A 131 7.16 8.99 1.18
CA GLY A 131 8.07 10.13 1.30
C GLY A 131 9.22 9.98 0.31
N HIS A 132 9.83 11.09 -0.05
CA HIS A 132 11.01 11.13 -0.93
C HIS A 132 12.14 11.93 -0.25
N PRO A 133 12.71 11.44 0.87
CA PRO A 133 13.71 12.20 1.64
C PRO A 133 14.97 12.51 0.84
N GLU A 134 15.27 11.69 -0.15
CA GLU A 134 16.43 11.85 -1.05
C GLU A 134 16.05 12.59 -2.35
N GLY A 135 14.84 13.15 -2.44
CA GLY A 135 14.30 13.75 -3.65
C GLY A 135 13.65 12.76 -4.60
N SER A 136 13.08 13.28 -5.67
CA SER A 136 12.47 12.50 -6.76
C SER A 136 12.94 13.05 -8.09
N PRO A 137 13.29 12.21 -9.08
CA PRO A 137 13.64 12.70 -10.40
C PRO A 137 12.46 13.36 -11.14
N ASP A 138 11.24 13.04 -10.74
CA ASP A 138 10.00 13.45 -11.41
C ASP A 138 9.30 14.62 -10.72
N ILE A 139 9.74 15.01 -9.52
CA ILE A 139 9.08 16.04 -8.69
C ILE A 139 10.16 16.93 -8.08
N ASP A 140 10.00 18.26 -8.22
CA ASP A 140 10.94 19.18 -7.59
C ASP A 140 10.90 19.11 -6.05
N GLN A 141 12.02 19.43 -5.40
CA GLN A 141 12.19 19.23 -3.96
C GLN A 141 11.24 20.11 -3.11
N ASN A 142 10.87 21.29 -3.58
CA ASN A 142 9.96 22.16 -2.84
C ASN A 142 8.56 21.56 -2.84
N THR A 143 8.11 21.04 -3.98
CA THR A 143 6.84 20.32 -4.12
C THR A 143 6.82 19.04 -3.26
N VAL A 144 7.94 18.29 -3.20
CA VAL A 144 8.07 17.11 -2.33
C VAL A 144 7.86 17.50 -0.86
N ASN A 145 8.53 18.55 -0.39
CA ASN A 145 8.43 19.00 0.99
C ASN A 145 7.02 19.51 1.32
N GLU A 146 6.43 20.36 0.46
CA GLU A 146 5.05 20.86 0.63
C GLU A 146 4.03 19.72 0.71
N PHE A 147 4.14 18.72 -0.16
CA PHE A 147 3.25 17.56 -0.14
C PHE A 147 3.46 16.67 1.09
N LEU A 148 4.69 16.57 1.57
CA LEU A 148 4.98 15.80 2.78
C LEU A 148 4.35 16.47 4.00
N ASP A 149 4.50 17.79 4.15
CA ASP A 149 3.89 18.55 5.24
C ASP A 149 2.37 18.39 5.24
N LYS A 150 1.70 18.57 4.09
CA LYS A 150 0.25 18.37 3.95
C LYS A 150 -0.23 16.96 4.25
N LYS A 151 0.62 15.94 4.10
CA LYS A 151 0.27 14.55 4.41
C LYS A 151 0.35 14.23 5.90
N TYR A 152 1.02 15.07 6.67
CA TYR A 152 1.12 14.91 8.13
C TYR A 152 0.04 15.68 8.90
N GLU A 153 -0.69 16.58 8.27
CA GLU A 153 -1.85 17.29 8.83
C GLU A 153 -3.09 16.38 8.86
#